data_a7a043eb54724767288a8f8d4a063ff0
#
_entry.id   a7a043eb54724767288a8f8d4a063ff0
#
_cell.length_a   1.000
_cell.length_b   1.000
_cell.length_c   1.000
_cell.angle_alpha   90.00
_cell.angle_beta   90.00
_cell.angle_gamma   90.00
#
_symmetry.space_group_name_H-M   'P 1'
#
loop_
_entity.id
_entity.type
_entity.pdbx_description
1 polymer ?
#
loop_
_entity_poly.entity_id
_entity_poly.type
_entity_poly.pdbx_seq_one_letter_code
_entity_poly.pdbx_strand_id
1 'polypeptide(L)'
;GGRIGPMFPDFVAYLGSLGFIDYVTPCTTELARAVQGQVKDKNGILMLGHGALTVGQNLKEAFQRTELIEESARILIAAKQFGEPRILTSKECDEIRNLDAEKYRMELIKKANSR
;
A
#
# COMPACT_ATOMS: atom_id res chain seq x y z
N GLY A 1 13.19 12.32 -1.45
CA GLY A 1 13.21 10.87 -1.45
C GLY A 1 12.24 10.29 -2.47
N GLY A 2 12.63 9.17 -3.09
CA GLY A 2 11.76 8.48 -4.03
C GLY A 2 10.49 7.96 -3.35
N ARG A 3 9.36 8.04 -4.04
CA ARG A 3 8.10 7.48 -3.57
C ARG A 3 7.76 6.24 -4.39
N ILE A 4 7.21 5.22 -3.73
CA ILE A 4 6.70 4.02 -4.37
C ILE A 4 5.27 4.32 -4.82
N GLY A 5 4.98 4.11 -6.09
CA GLY A 5 3.66 4.30 -6.68
C GLY A 5 3.12 3.04 -7.33
N PRO A 6 1.90 3.07 -7.87
CA PRO A 6 1.28 1.93 -8.51
C PRO A 6 1.92 1.65 -9.88
N MET A 7 2.91 0.76 -9.92
CA MET A 7 3.59 0.36 -11.15
C MET A 7 2.96 -0.87 -11.81
N PHE A 8 2.18 -1.66 -11.06
CA PHE A 8 1.60 -2.92 -11.53
C PHE A 8 0.27 -3.21 -10.81
N PRO A 9 -0.58 -4.08 -11.39
CA PRO A 9 -1.95 -4.31 -10.89
C PRO A 9 -2.04 -4.78 -9.44
N ASP A 10 -1.15 -5.66 -8.97
CA ASP A 10 -1.21 -6.21 -7.61
C ASP A 10 -1.03 -5.12 -6.55
N PHE A 11 -0.21 -4.10 -6.83
CA PHE A 11 -0.08 -2.94 -5.96
C PHE A 11 -1.44 -2.26 -5.74
N VAL A 12 -2.19 -2.06 -6.82
CA VAL A 12 -3.51 -1.42 -6.78
C VAL A 12 -4.54 -2.32 -6.08
N ALA A 13 -4.57 -3.61 -6.44
CA ALA A 13 -5.56 -4.56 -5.97
C ALA A 13 -5.40 -4.89 -4.47
N TYR A 14 -4.18 -5.11 -3.99
CA TYR A 14 -3.94 -5.62 -2.63
C TYR A 14 -3.49 -4.55 -1.64
N LEU A 15 -2.71 -3.57 -2.08
CA LEU A 15 -2.26 -2.48 -1.23
C LEU A 15 -3.16 -1.24 -1.36
N GLY A 16 -3.58 -0.93 -2.58
CA GLY A 16 -4.35 0.27 -2.90
C GLY A 16 -3.45 1.49 -3.03
N SER A 17 -3.49 2.39 -2.07
CA SER A 17 -2.62 3.56 -2.02
C SER A 17 -1.70 3.50 -0.81
N LEU A 18 -0.46 3.91 -1.02
CA LEU A 18 0.55 3.99 0.02
C LEU A 18 0.61 5.41 0.59
N GLY A 19 0.57 5.50 1.92
CA GLY A 19 0.77 6.76 2.65
C GLY A 19 2.24 7.03 2.90
N PHE A 20 2.57 8.31 3.09
CA PHE A 20 3.91 8.74 3.43
C PHE A 20 3.86 9.73 4.59
N ILE A 21 4.67 9.51 5.60
CA ILE A 21 4.86 10.40 6.74
C ILE A 21 6.32 10.82 6.75
N ASP A 22 6.56 12.13 6.76
CA ASP A 22 7.90 12.66 6.96
C ASP A 22 8.44 12.25 8.33
N TYR A 23 9.76 12.34 8.52
CA TYR A 23 10.34 11.93 9.77
C TYR A 23 9.69 12.64 10.97
N VAL A 24 9.21 11.85 11.90
CA VAL A 24 8.71 12.27 13.20
C VAL A 24 9.39 11.39 14.25
N THR A 25 9.78 11.98 15.36
CA THR A 25 10.46 11.25 16.45
C THR A 25 9.61 10.06 16.93
N PRO A 26 10.18 8.85 16.99
CA PRO A 26 9.49 7.69 17.52
C PRO A 26 8.99 7.88 18.96
N CYS A 27 7.94 7.14 19.32
CA CYS A 27 7.32 7.16 20.64
C CYS A 27 6.71 8.52 21.05
N THR A 28 6.33 9.34 20.08
CA THR A 28 5.69 10.64 20.34
C THR A 28 4.21 10.62 19.96
N THR A 29 3.44 11.53 20.56
CA THR A 29 2.03 11.77 20.22
C THR A 29 1.89 12.30 18.80
N GLU A 30 2.87 13.06 18.31
CA GLU A 30 2.93 13.59 16.96
C GLU A 30 2.95 12.45 15.93
N LEU A 31 3.80 11.45 16.13
CA LEU A 31 3.84 10.28 15.25
C LEU A 31 2.51 9.52 15.28
N ALA A 32 1.95 9.30 16.47
CA ALA A 32 0.66 8.63 16.61
C ALA A 32 -0.46 9.34 15.83
N ARG A 33 -0.52 10.67 15.92
CA ARG A 33 -1.50 11.49 15.16
C ARG A 33 -1.27 11.43 13.65
N ALA A 34 -0.01 11.48 13.21
CA ALA A 34 0.34 11.38 11.79
C ALA A 34 -0.10 10.02 11.22
N VAL A 35 0.18 8.93 11.94
CA VAL A 35 -0.28 7.58 11.57
C VAL A 35 -1.80 7.49 11.55
N GLN A 36 -2.47 7.98 12.61
CA GLN A 36 -3.93 7.98 12.70
C GLN A 36 -4.59 8.70 11.51
N GLY A 37 -4.00 9.79 11.04
CA GLY A 37 -4.50 10.53 9.87
C GLY A 37 -4.40 9.73 8.57
N GLN A 38 -3.43 8.84 8.46
CA GLN A 38 -3.18 8.06 7.24
C GLN A 38 -3.93 6.72 7.21
N VAL A 39 -4.04 6.01 8.33
CA VAL A 39 -4.63 4.64 8.37
C VAL A 39 -6.12 4.58 8.07
N LYS A 40 -6.81 5.72 8.03
CA LYS A 40 -8.25 5.79 7.73
C LYS A 40 -8.56 5.36 6.29
N ASP A 41 -7.64 5.62 5.37
CA ASP A 41 -7.82 5.39 3.93
C ASP A 41 -6.59 4.75 3.25
N LYS A 42 -5.56 4.42 4.02
CA LYS A 42 -4.33 3.78 3.53
C LYS A 42 -4.12 2.42 4.21
N ASN A 43 -3.80 1.42 3.41
CA ASN A 43 -3.47 0.08 3.91
C ASN A 43 -1.99 -0.11 4.24
N GLY A 44 -1.16 0.80 3.76
CA GLY A 44 0.26 0.84 4.06
C GLY A 44 0.77 2.26 4.17
N ILE A 45 1.73 2.49 5.03
CA ILE A 45 2.34 3.79 5.31
C ILE A 45 3.84 3.60 5.37
N LEU A 46 4.59 4.43 4.66
CA LEU A 46 6.03 4.58 4.83
C LEU A 46 6.32 5.78 5.72
N MET A 47 6.98 5.53 6.82
CA MET A 47 7.48 6.55 7.74
C MET A 47 8.94 6.80 7.41
N LEU A 48 9.26 7.94 6.82
CA LEU A 48 10.60 8.27 6.34
C LEU A 48 11.61 8.24 7.48
N GLY A 49 12.72 7.54 7.27
CA GLY A 49 13.78 7.36 8.29
C GLY A 49 13.36 6.46 9.47
N HIS A 50 12.23 5.77 9.40
CA HIS A 50 11.74 4.90 10.48
C HIS A 50 11.42 3.48 9.96
N GLY A 51 10.46 3.33 9.06
CA GLY A 51 10.03 2.03 8.57
C GLY A 51 8.68 2.05 7.88
N ALA A 52 8.05 0.88 7.79
CA ALA A 52 6.74 0.69 7.19
C ALA A 52 5.72 0.22 8.24
N LEU A 53 4.48 0.64 8.08
CA LEU A 53 3.34 0.15 8.83
C LEU A 53 2.27 -0.28 7.86
N THR A 54 1.68 -1.45 8.07
CA THR A 54 0.57 -1.95 7.28
C THR A 54 -0.58 -2.36 8.19
N VAL A 55 -1.78 -2.26 7.65
CA VAL A 55 -3.00 -2.69 8.30
C VAL A 55 -3.73 -3.70 7.43
N GLY A 56 -4.56 -4.53 8.03
CA GLY A 56 -5.35 -5.53 7.34
C GLY A 56 -6.45 -6.04 8.25
N GLN A 57 -7.33 -6.87 7.71
CA GLN A 57 -8.41 -7.50 8.49
C GLN A 57 -7.88 -8.55 9.48
N ASN A 58 -6.67 -9.04 9.25
CA ASN A 58 -5.94 -9.95 10.11
C ASN A 58 -4.43 -9.77 9.89
N LEU A 59 -3.61 -10.40 10.75
CA LEU A 59 -2.16 -10.31 10.69
C LEU A 59 -1.58 -10.85 9.37
N LYS A 60 -2.20 -11.88 8.80
CA LYS A 60 -1.75 -12.45 7.52
C LYS A 60 -1.88 -11.43 6.39
N GLU A 61 -3.02 -10.75 6.30
CA GLU A 61 -3.25 -9.72 5.29
C GLU A 61 -2.29 -8.52 5.48
N ALA A 62 -2.11 -8.06 6.71
CA ALA A 62 -1.18 -6.99 7.02
C ALA A 62 0.26 -7.37 6.64
N PHE A 63 0.69 -8.59 6.94
CA PHE A 63 2.00 -9.11 6.56
C PHE A 63 2.19 -9.19 5.04
N GLN A 64 1.20 -9.70 4.31
CA GLN A 64 1.24 -9.75 2.84
C GLN A 64 1.36 -8.35 2.22
N ARG A 65 0.72 -7.35 2.81
CA ARG A 65 0.87 -5.95 2.39
C ARG A 65 2.28 -5.41 2.65
N THR A 66 2.91 -5.82 3.75
CA THR A 66 4.31 -5.48 4.02
C THR A 66 5.25 -6.09 2.99
N GLU A 67 5.07 -7.36 2.66
CA GLU A 67 5.82 -8.05 1.61
C GLU A 67 5.65 -7.34 0.25
N LEU A 68 4.43 -6.91 -0.07
CA LEU A 68 4.14 -6.21 -1.31
C LEU A 68 4.82 -4.83 -1.38
N ILE A 69 4.90 -4.10 -0.27
CA ILE A 69 5.66 -2.85 -0.20
C ILE A 69 7.15 -3.11 -0.46
N GLU A 70 7.72 -4.11 0.18
CA GLU A 70 9.13 -4.49 0.00
C GLU A 70 9.43 -4.88 -1.45
N GLU A 71 8.58 -5.74 -2.03
CA GLU A 71 8.72 -6.17 -3.42
C GLU A 71 8.55 -5.00 -4.39
N SER A 72 7.61 -4.11 -4.15
CA SER A 72 7.42 -2.88 -4.95
C SER A 72 8.66 -1.98 -4.91
N ALA A 73 9.31 -1.88 -3.74
CA ALA A 73 10.57 -1.13 -3.61
C ALA A 73 11.69 -1.78 -4.43
N ARG A 74 11.81 -3.10 -4.40
CA ARG A 74 12.80 -3.85 -5.18
C ARG A 74 12.59 -3.69 -6.67
N ILE A 75 11.35 -3.81 -7.13
CA ILE A 75 10.96 -3.60 -8.54
C ILE A 75 11.30 -2.18 -8.96
N LEU A 76 10.98 -1.17 -8.14
CA LEU A 76 11.28 0.23 -8.44
C LEU A 76 12.79 0.47 -8.60
N ILE A 77 13.60 -0.07 -7.70
CA ILE A 77 15.07 0.05 -7.75
C ILE A 77 15.61 -0.60 -9.02
N ALA A 78 15.13 -1.81 -9.35
CA ALA A 78 15.54 -2.52 -10.56
C ALA A 78 15.13 -1.77 -11.84
N ALA A 79 13.88 -1.31 -11.90
CA ALA A 79 13.35 -0.60 -13.05
C ALA A 79 14.08 0.71 -13.32
N LYS A 80 14.49 1.44 -12.29
CA LYS A 80 15.25 2.70 -12.42
C LYS A 80 16.61 2.53 -13.10
N GLN A 81 17.16 1.34 -13.14
CA GLN A 81 18.40 1.06 -13.89
C GLN A 81 18.17 1.12 -15.41
N PHE A 82 16.95 0.94 -15.87
CA PHE A 82 16.55 1.00 -17.28
C PHE A 82 15.91 2.34 -17.69
N GLY A 83 15.63 3.22 -16.74
CA GLY A 83 14.98 4.50 -16.94
C GLY A 83 13.92 4.79 -15.88
N GLU A 84 13.08 5.81 -16.10
CA GLU A 84 11.98 6.08 -15.17
C GLU A 84 10.84 5.08 -15.34
N PRO A 85 10.43 4.40 -14.25
CA PRO A 85 9.33 3.44 -14.31
C PRO A 85 8.01 4.15 -14.64
N ARG A 86 7.20 3.50 -15.46
CA ARG A 86 5.85 3.96 -15.73
C ARG A 86 4.97 3.75 -14.49
N ILE A 87 4.26 4.78 -14.10
CA ILE A 87 3.25 4.73 -13.05
C ILE A 87 1.86 4.64 -13.71
N LEU A 88 1.01 3.76 -13.18
CA LEU A 88 -0.37 3.62 -13.64
C LEU A 88 -1.14 4.91 -13.38
N THR A 89 -1.92 5.34 -14.35
CA THR A 89 -2.82 6.49 -14.23
C THR A 89 -3.98 6.20 -13.27
N SER A 90 -4.64 7.24 -12.77
CA SER A 90 -5.84 7.07 -11.93
C SER A 90 -6.91 6.25 -12.65
N LYS A 91 -7.10 6.45 -13.96
CA LYS A 91 -8.04 5.67 -14.77
C LYS A 91 -7.70 4.18 -14.78
N GLU A 92 -6.43 3.84 -15.04
CA GLU A 92 -5.96 2.45 -15.04
C GLU A 92 -6.11 1.80 -13.65
N CYS A 93 -5.84 2.54 -12.59
CA CYS A 93 -6.07 2.06 -11.23
C CYS A 93 -7.56 1.81 -10.97
N ASP A 94 -8.45 2.66 -11.43
CA ASP A 94 -9.90 2.48 -11.29
C ASP A 94 -10.41 1.29 -12.11
N GLU A 95 -9.89 1.09 -13.31
CA GLU A 95 -10.19 -0.08 -14.14
C GLU A 95 -9.80 -1.38 -13.41
N ILE A 96 -8.62 -1.42 -12.77
CA ILE A 96 -8.18 -2.58 -11.98
C ILE A 96 -9.12 -2.84 -10.79
N ARG A 97 -9.49 -1.80 -10.03
CA ARG A 97 -10.41 -1.92 -8.88
C ARG A 97 -11.80 -2.39 -9.28
N ASN A 98 -12.23 -2.09 -10.51
CA ASN A 98 -13.54 -2.43 -11.04
C ASN A 98 -13.58 -3.76 -11.81
N LEU A 99 -12.48 -4.51 -11.89
CA LEU A 99 -12.47 -5.85 -12.47
C LEU A 99 -13.45 -6.77 -11.71
N ASP A 100 -14.20 -7.59 -12.42
CA ASP A 100 -15.15 -8.53 -11.82
C ASP A 100 -14.46 -9.53 -10.90
N ALA A 101 -13.24 -9.96 -11.22
CA ALA A 101 -12.41 -10.79 -10.35
C ALA A 101 -12.09 -10.10 -9.01
N GLU A 102 -11.79 -8.80 -9.02
CA GLU A 102 -11.54 -8.04 -7.80
C GLU A 102 -12.80 -7.86 -6.96
N LYS A 103 -13.91 -7.54 -7.58
CA LYS A 103 -15.21 -7.46 -6.90
C LYS A 103 -15.56 -8.79 -6.23
N TYR A 104 -15.40 -9.90 -6.93
CA TYR A 104 -15.65 -11.24 -6.42
C TYR A 104 -14.71 -11.58 -5.24
N ARG A 105 -13.42 -11.27 -5.36
CA ARG A 105 -12.45 -11.44 -4.27
C ARG A 105 -12.88 -10.66 -3.01
N MET A 106 -13.28 -9.41 -3.16
CA MET A 106 -13.73 -8.56 -2.04
C MET A 106 -15.01 -9.09 -1.38
N GLU A 107 -15.93 -9.67 -2.17
CA GLU A 107 -17.13 -10.32 -1.64
C GLU A 107 -16.78 -11.55 -0.80
N LEU A 108 -15.85 -12.39 -1.27
CA LEU A 108 -15.38 -13.56 -0.53
C LEU A 108 -14.75 -13.17 0.81
N ILE A 109 -13.95 -12.12 0.83
CA ILE A 109 -13.34 -11.58 2.06
C ILE A 109 -14.42 -11.12 3.03
N LYS A 110 -15.40 -10.35 2.56
CA LYS A 110 -16.53 -9.91 3.41
C LYS A 110 -17.30 -11.07 4.02
N LYS A 111 -17.59 -12.11 3.22
CA LYS A 111 -18.28 -13.32 3.69
C LYS A 111 -17.46 -14.09 4.73
N ALA A 112 -16.16 -14.19 4.55
CA ALA A 112 -15.27 -14.86 5.51
C ALA A 112 -15.22 -14.15 6.86
N ASN A 113 -15.29 -12.83 6.86
CA ASN A 113 -15.22 -12.01 8.08
C ASN A 113 -16.57 -11.84 8.79
N SER A 114 -17.68 -12.18 8.13
CA SER A 114 -19.01 -12.15 8.75
C SER A 114 -19.38 -13.42 9.51
N ARG A 115 -18.47 -14.39 9.56
CA ARG A 115 -18.59 -15.66 10.34
C ARG A 115 -17.77 -15.59 11.60
#